data_277b0f5beb2c8f65ff309ce291826700
#
_entry.id   277b0f5beb2c8f65ff309ce291826700
#
_cell.length_a   1.000
_cell.length_b   1.000
_cell.length_c   1.000
_cell.angle_alpha   90.00
_cell.angle_beta   90.00
_cell.angle_gamma   90.00
#
_symmetry.space_group_name_H-M   'P 1'
#
loop_
_entity.id
_entity.type
_entity.pdbx_description
1 polymer ?
#
loop_
_entity_poly.entity_id
_entity_poly.type
_entity_poly.pdbx_seq_one_letter_code
_entity_poly.pdbx_strand_id
1 'polypeptide(L)'
;MTAAGFVAGLLVASRIQRVQAQAKPNSTFPAVVGQKGGEDITGPYEAVADWPKPLTSLPGHEKWTWGAVEGIYAENPNRLFIAQRGELPALKRPANIPIPAFGPSLSFPTGEVPFRNASQGPVASLPGGGAPGDLPEDADKHWSGVVGVDARWEHNLVVVDASGQIIEDWTKWDNFFKRPHAVYINPYDAEKNVWVVDDYKHAIFKFSHDGKTLVQTIGTPDQTGADATHFNRPTFLTWLPDSTMFVADGYNGSRVAKFDKNGKFLLAWGEKGVAPNEMRPGYFNVVHGIAADPVTHRVYVVDRSNHRIQVFDENGKFVDQWPLDKYSSVNFLYMSADRNLWAADDRNSKIVEYDLEGHVQYAWGTLADWPGGLFNMHGLSVDQEGNFYVAEVGNGRAQKFRPRQGVNSALLVGKPVYAAWK
;
A
#
# COMPACT_ATOMS: atom_id res chain seq x y z
N MET A 1 13.93 -48.78 -63.05
CA MET A 1 14.76 -47.63 -62.59
C MET A 1 13.88 -46.75 -61.70
N THR A 2 14.02 -46.95 -60.42
CA THR A 2 13.24 -46.26 -59.38
C THR A 2 14.08 -45.17 -58.76
N ALA A 3 13.63 -43.90 -58.86
CA ALA A 3 14.26 -42.76 -58.19
C ALA A 3 13.59 -42.55 -56.82
N ALA A 4 14.36 -42.75 -55.78
CA ALA A 4 13.96 -42.41 -54.40
C ALA A 4 14.24 -40.95 -54.14
N GLY A 5 13.16 -40.18 -53.82
CA GLY A 5 13.28 -38.79 -53.36
C GLY A 5 13.49 -38.73 -51.85
N PHE A 6 14.57 -38.17 -51.40
CA PHE A 6 14.83 -37.82 -50.00
C PHE A 6 14.11 -36.52 -49.64
N VAL A 7 13.16 -36.56 -48.73
CA VAL A 7 12.60 -35.38 -48.10
C VAL A 7 13.41 -35.11 -46.83
N ALA A 8 14.20 -34.04 -46.82
CA ALA A 8 14.89 -33.55 -45.63
C ALA A 8 13.93 -32.70 -44.81
N GLY A 9 13.46 -33.26 -43.71
CA GLY A 9 12.70 -32.51 -42.74
C GLY A 9 13.62 -31.60 -41.91
N LEU A 10 13.47 -30.28 -42.03
CA LEU A 10 14.09 -29.33 -41.12
C LEU A 10 13.37 -29.39 -39.77
N LEU A 11 14.00 -30.00 -38.79
CA LEU A 11 13.65 -29.85 -37.38
C LEU A 11 14.14 -28.49 -36.89
N VAL A 12 13.27 -27.51 -36.82
CA VAL A 12 13.51 -26.26 -36.10
C VAL A 12 13.41 -26.60 -34.63
N ALA A 13 14.53 -26.85 -33.97
CA ALA A 13 14.61 -26.94 -32.53
C ALA A 13 14.52 -25.51 -31.99
N SER A 14 13.33 -25.13 -31.52
CA SER A 14 13.16 -23.93 -30.71
C SER A 14 13.94 -24.13 -29.41
N ARG A 15 15.09 -23.49 -29.30
CA ARG A 15 15.79 -23.34 -28.02
C ARG A 15 14.96 -22.43 -27.14
N ILE A 16 14.17 -23.03 -26.30
CA ILE A 16 13.68 -22.35 -25.09
C ILE A 16 14.95 -22.09 -24.26
N GLN A 17 15.48 -20.90 -24.33
CA GLN A 17 16.42 -20.40 -23.32
C GLN A 17 15.65 -20.33 -22.01
N ARG A 18 15.82 -21.35 -21.18
CA ARG A 18 15.53 -21.20 -19.76
C ARG A 18 16.46 -20.10 -19.27
N VAL A 19 15.91 -18.93 -19.01
CA VAL A 19 16.59 -17.94 -18.20
C VAL A 19 16.71 -18.60 -16.84
N GLN A 20 17.84 -19.25 -16.58
CA GLN A 20 18.23 -19.58 -15.21
C GLN A 20 18.45 -18.22 -14.57
N ALA A 21 17.56 -17.88 -13.62
CA ALA A 21 17.86 -16.83 -12.67
C ALA A 21 19.23 -17.18 -12.08
N GLN A 22 20.28 -16.47 -12.51
CA GLN A 22 21.60 -16.64 -11.92
C GLN A 22 21.45 -16.18 -10.48
N ALA A 23 21.50 -17.13 -9.54
CA ALA A 23 21.71 -16.84 -8.14
C ALA A 23 22.95 -15.97 -8.05
N LYS A 24 22.76 -14.69 -7.76
CA LYS A 24 23.86 -13.73 -7.66
C LYS A 24 24.73 -14.13 -6.47
N PRO A 25 26.05 -14.30 -6.63
CA PRO A 25 26.91 -15.01 -5.68
C PRO A 25 27.22 -14.24 -4.39
N ASN A 26 26.46 -13.28 -3.95
CA ASN A 26 26.69 -12.55 -2.69
C ASN A 26 25.38 -12.02 -2.07
N SER A 27 24.28 -12.77 -2.12
CA SER A 27 23.12 -12.38 -1.32
C SER A 27 23.40 -12.68 0.15
N THR A 28 23.48 -11.65 0.97
CA THR A 28 23.55 -11.75 2.43
C THR A 28 22.18 -12.06 3.06
N PHE A 29 21.29 -12.69 2.29
CA PHE A 29 19.96 -13.04 2.74
C PHE A 29 20.00 -14.19 3.74
N PRO A 30 19.13 -14.18 4.76
CA PRO A 30 19.05 -15.27 5.73
C PRO A 30 18.49 -16.57 5.12
N ALA A 31 18.11 -16.57 3.85
CA ALA A 31 17.78 -17.80 3.14
C ALA A 31 19.00 -18.71 3.11
N VAL A 32 18.91 -19.86 3.74
CA VAL A 32 20.00 -20.83 3.79
C VAL A 32 20.12 -21.44 2.38
N VAL A 33 21.23 -21.14 1.71
CA VAL A 33 21.51 -21.64 0.36
C VAL A 33 21.41 -23.17 0.35
N GLY A 34 20.55 -23.69 -0.54
CA GLY A 34 20.36 -25.14 -0.69
C GLY A 34 19.31 -25.76 0.24
N GLN A 35 18.68 -25.01 1.11
CA GLN A 35 17.52 -25.49 1.87
C GLN A 35 16.21 -25.03 1.21
N LYS A 36 15.31 -25.96 0.91
CA LYS A 36 13.94 -25.66 0.49
C LYS A 36 13.20 -25.02 1.67
N GLY A 37 12.54 -23.86 1.41
CA GLY A 37 11.75 -23.16 2.41
C GLY A 37 12.53 -22.14 3.24
N GLY A 38 13.77 -21.79 2.86
CA GLY A 38 14.43 -20.61 3.39
C GLY A 38 13.62 -19.36 3.00
N GLU A 39 13.03 -18.68 3.96
CA GLU A 39 12.28 -17.45 3.72
C GLU A 39 13.19 -16.24 3.85
N ASP A 40 13.04 -15.32 2.90
CA ASP A 40 13.65 -14.00 3.00
C ASP A 40 12.71 -13.10 3.82
N ILE A 41 12.93 -13.07 5.13
CA ILE A 41 12.02 -12.47 6.12
C ILE A 41 11.95 -10.96 5.96
N THR A 42 13.08 -10.29 5.80
CA THR A 42 13.17 -8.83 5.70
C THR A 42 13.79 -8.36 4.40
N GLY A 43 13.99 -9.26 3.46
CA GLY A 43 14.63 -8.96 2.18
C GLY A 43 15.99 -8.32 2.33
N PRO A 44 16.30 -7.33 1.49
CA PRO A 44 17.59 -6.64 1.49
C PRO A 44 17.75 -5.65 2.65
N TYR A 45 16.86 -5.69 3.62
CA TYR A 45 16.75 -4.68 4.67
C TYR A 45 16.98 -5.23 6.07
N GLU A 46 17.26 -4.33 6.99
CA GLU A 46 17.12 -4.53 8.43
C GLU A 46 16.07 -3.58 8.98
N ALA A 47 15.19 -4.06 9.84
CA ALA A 47 14.20 -3.23 10.50
C ALA A 47 14.87 -2.32 11.53
N VAL A 48 14.49 -1.05 11.54
CA VAL A 48 14.96 -0.07 12.52
C VAL A 48 14.06 -0.15 13.75
N ALA A 49 14.62 -0.55 14.88
CA ALA A 49 13.89 -0.62 16.14
C ALA A 49 13.46 0.79 16.60
N ASP A 50 12.31 0.85 17.28
CA ASP A 50 11.77 2.07 17.89
C ASP A 50 11.58 3.24 16.91
N TRP A 51 11.23 2.91 15.68
CA TRP A 51 10.82 3.88 14.67
C TRP A 51 9.40 3.56 14.16
N PRO A 52 8.48 4.54 14.11
CA PRO A 52 8.56 5.87 14.72
C PRO A 52 8.61 5.77 16.24
N LYS A 53 8.97 6.85 16.92
CA LYS A 53 8.97 6.86 18.39
C LYS A 53 7.56 6.57 18.90
N PRO A 54 7.44 5.83 20.01
CA PRO A 54 6.14 5.52 20.58
C PRO A 54 5.44 6.79 21.08
N LEU A 55 4.14 6.91 20.82
CA LEU A 55 3.33 8.05 21.28
C LEU A 55 3.35 8.19 22.81
N THR A 56 3.60 7.10 23.54
CA THR A 56 3.79 7.13 25.00
C THR A 56 4.92 8.06 25.46
N SER A 57 5.80 8.49 24.58
CA SER A 57 6.84 9.48 24.87
C SER A 57 6.34 10.93 24.81
N LEU A 58 5.14 11.18 24.34
CA LEU A 58 4.55 12.51 24.27
C LEU A 58 3.81 12.86 25.57
N PRO A 59 3.93 14.10 26.07
CA PRO A 59 3.18 14.54 27.24
C PRO A 59 1.67 14.39 27.04
N GLY A 60 0.99 13.74 27.99
CA GLY A 60 -0.45 13.46 27.91
C GLY A 60 -0.84 12.25 27.09
N HIS A 61 0.14 11.54 26.50
CA HIS A 61 -0.06 10.33 25.69
C HIS A 61 0.59 9.09 26.29
N GLU A 62 0.96 9.09 27.57
CA GLU A 62 1.71 8.01 28.24
C GLU A 62 0.97 6.67 28.25
N LYS A 63 -0.34 6.69 27.99
CA LYS A 63 -1.19 5.49 27.91
C LYS A 63 -1.66 5.18 26.48
N TRP A 64 -1.13 5.86 25.48
CA TRP A 64 -1.60 5.79 24.11
C TRP A 64 -0.51 5.29 23.16
N THR A 65 -0.92 4.68 22.08
CA THR A 65 -0.03 4.18 21.03
C THR A 65 -0.65 4.38 19.66
N TRP A 66 0.13 4.16 18.62
CA TRP A 66 -0.31 4.23 17.23
C TRP A 66 -1.55 3.37 17.01
N GLY A 67 -2.52 3.90 16.25
CA GLY A 67 -3.68 3.17 15.77
C GLY A 67 -3.40 2.46 14.45
N ALA A 68 -4.43 2.24 13.64
CA ALA A 68 -4.28 1.71 12.30
C ALA A 68 -3.51 2.71 11.43
N VAL A 69 -2.29 2.36 11.01
CA VAL A 69 -1.52 3.21 10.10
C VAL A 69 -1.91 2.85 8.67
N GLU A 70 -2.56 3.80 7.99
CA GLU A 70 -3.13 3.61 6.67
C GLU A 70 -2.19 4.05 5.55
N GLY A 71 -1.54 5.19 5.76
CA GLY A 71 -0.68 5.81 4.76
C GLY A 71 0.67 6.21 5.31
N ILE A 72 1.69 6.11 4.46
CA ILE A 72 3.02 6.58 4.74
C ILE A 72 3.63 7.17 3.47
N TYR A 73 4.29 8.31 3.59
CA TYR A 73 4.96 8.97 2.48
C TYR A 73 6.25 9.63 2.91
N ALA A 74 7.37 9.22 2.32
CA ALA A 74 8.67 9.82 2.55
C ALA A 74 8.92 10.93 1.53
N GLU A 75 8.87 12.18 1.96
CA GLU A 75 9.34 13.29 1.14
C GLU A 75 10.87 13.28 1.06
N ASN A 76 11.50 13.04 2.17
CA ASN A 76 12.94 12.84 2.30
C ASN A 76 13.23 12.10 3.62
N PRO A 77 14.47 11.67 3.91
CA PRO A 77 14.79 10.91 5.12
C PRO A 77 14.43 11.60 6.45
N ASN A 78 14.29 12.93 6.44
CA ASN A 78 13.99 13.74 7.63
C ASN A 78 12.56 14.32 7.64
N ARG A 79 11.73 13.94 6.66
CA ARG A 79 10.34 14.39 6.60
C ARG A 79 9.44 13.31 6.02
N LEU A 80 8.78 12.57 6.91
CA LEU A 80 7.93 11.44 6.57
C LEU A 80 6.54 11.65 7.13
N PHE A 81 5.55 11.59 6.28
CA PHE A 81 4.15 11.66 6.65
C PHE A 81 3.65 10.29 7.09
N ILE A 82 2.90 10.26 8.19
CA ILE A 82 2.19 9.08 8.68
C ILE A 82 0.73 9.47 8.86
N ALA A 83 -0.17 8.76 8.17
CA ALA A 83 -1.61 8.88 8.32
C ALA A 83 -2.13 7.65 9.08
N GLN A 84 -2.88 7.89 10.16
CA GLN A 84 -3.45 6.84 11.00
C GLN A 84 -4.90 7.14 11.38
N ARG A 85 -5.58 6.14 11.92
CA ARG A 85 -6.97 6.25 12.40
C ARG A 85 -7.03 6.46 13.91
N GLY A 86 -6.42 7.58 14.37
CA GLY A 86 -6.37 7.92 15.78
C GLY A 86 -5.47 7.00 16.61
N GLU A 87 -5.47 7.23 17.90
CA GLU A 87 -4.64 6.52 18.87
C GLU A 87 -5.43 5.43 19.60
N LEU A 88 -4.74 4.36 19.98
CA LEU A 88 -5.29 3.25 20.73
C LEU A 88 -4.62 3.12 22.10
N PRO A 89 -5.29 2.57 23.12
CA PRO A 89 -4.68 2.34 24.41
C PRO A 89 -3.41 1.48 24.30
N ALA A 90 -2.36 1.86 25.02
CA ALA A 90 -1.12 1.10 25.12
C ALA A 90 -1.34 -0.12 26.03
N LEU A 91 -1.86 -1.20 25.47
CA LEU A 91 -2.14 -2.43 26.18
C LEU A 91 -0.93 -3.37 26.19
N LYS A 92 -0.70 -4.03 27.32
CA LYS A 92 0.28 -5.09 27.39
C LYS A 92 -0.21 -6.29 26.56
N ARG A 93 0.57 -6.71 25.58
CA ARG A 93 0.25 -7.91 24.80
C ARG A 93 0.36 -9.17 25.68
N PRO A 94 -0.51 -10.17 25.48
CA PRO A 94 -0.30 -11.51 26.04
C PRO A 94 1.02 -12.11 25.55
N ALA A 95 1.52 -13.07 26.29
CA ALA A 95 2.68 -13.85 25.84
C ALA A 95 2.34 -14.59 24.54
N ASN A 96 3.28 -14.61 23.60
CA ASN A 96 3.15 -15.38 22.39
C ASN A 96 3.15 -16.88 22.69
N ILE A 97 2.41 -17.65 21.90
CA ILE A 97 2.47 -19.11 21.91
C ILE A 97 3.14 -19.62 20.63
N PRO A 98 4.05 -20.60 20.72
CA PRO A 98 4.61 -21.23 19.54
C PRO A 98 3.51 -21.95 18.75
N ILE A 99 3.62 -21.95 17.42
CA ILE A 99 2.76 -22.72 16.53
C ILE A 99 3.60 -23.83 15.90
N PRO A 100 3.60 -25.05 16.46
CA PRO A 100 4.50 -26.12 16.04
C PRO A 100 4.35 -26.50 14.56
N ALA A 101 3.15 -26.35 14.00
CA ALA A 101 2.89 -26.66 12.58
C ALA A 101 3.69 -25.75 11.61
N PHE A 102 4.13 -24.58 12.05
CA PHE A 102 4.89 -23.64 11.26
C PHE A 102 6.37 -23.53 11.64
N GLY A 103 6.79 -24.35 12.60
CA GLY A 103 8.17 -24.39 13.07
C GLY A 103 8.40 -23.66 14.41
N PRO A 104 9.57 -23.83 15.01
CA PRO A 104 9.84 -23.35 16.38
C PRO A 104 10.02 -21.83 16.47
N SER A 105 10.29 -21.17 15.37
CA SER A 105 10.54 -19.72 15.36
C SER A 105 9.25 -18.90 15.15
N LEU A 106 8.17 -19.52 14.74
CA LEU A 106 6.91 -18.84 14.53
C LEU A 106 6.03 -18.91 15.76
N SER A 107 5.65 -17.74 16.27
CA SER A 107 4.76 -17.62 17.42
C SER A 107 3.79 -16.47 17.23
N PHE A 108 2.59 -16.61 17.79
CA PHE A 108 1.58 -15.57 17.76
C PHE A 108 1.09 -15.23 19.18
N PRO A 109 0.53 -14.03 19.39
CA PRO A 109 -0.18 -13.72 20.61
C PRO A 109 -1.29 -14.74 20.88
N THR A 110 -1.55 -15.00 22.15
CA THR A 110 -2.71 -15.78 22.57
C THR A 110 -4.00 -15.06 22.19
N GLY A 111 -4.93 -15.77 21.56
CA GLY A 111 -6.20 -15.22 21.12
C GLY A 111 -6.12 -14.74 19.66
N GLU A 112 -6.53 -13.52 19.40
CA GLU A 112 -6.57 -12.95 18.04
C GLU A 112 -5.19 -12.46 17.58
N VAL A 113 -4.95 -12.50 16.29
CA VAL A 113 -3.75 -11.97 15.63
C VAL A 113 -4.18 -10.87 14.66
N PRO A 114 -3.72 -9.64 14.85
CA PRO A 114 -2.95 -9.13 15.99
C PRO A 114 -3.77 -9.11 17.29
N PHE A 115 -3.11 -9.03 18.44
CA PHE A 115 -3.76 -9.01 19.77
C PHE A 115 -4.87 -7.95 19.91
N ARG A 116 -4.71 -6.82 19.26
CA ARG A 116 -5.75 -5.81 19.15
C ARG A 116 -5.99 -5.46 17.68
N ASN A 117 -7.22 -5.17 17.36
CA ASN A 117 -7.57 -4.68 16.03
C ASN A 117 -7.32 -3.18 15.95
N ALA A 118 -6.18 -2.80 15.39
CA ALA A 118 -5.81 -1.41 15.19
C ALA A 118 -6.65 -0.68 14.14
N SER A 119 -7.45 -1.39 13.35
CA SER A 119 -8.38 -0.77 12.41
C SER A 119 -9.61 -0.15 13.09
N GLN A 120 -9.79 -0.42 14.39
CA GLN A 120 -10.86 0.14 15.20
C GLN A 120 -10.50 1.56 15.65
N GLY A 121 -11.15 2.54 15.11
CA GLY A 121 -11.11 3.93 15.56
C GLY A 121 -12.52 4.44 15.85
N PRO A 122 -12.67 5.65 16.39
CA PRO A 122 -13.99 6.20 16.75
C PRO A 122 -14.96 6.29 15.58
N VAL A 123 -14.48 6.22 14.36
CA VAL A 123 -15.26 6.54 13.16
C VAL A 123 -15.31 5.40 12.14
N ALA A 124 -14.63 4.30 12.34
CA ALA A 124 -14.29 3.52 11.17
C ALA A 124 -14.62 2.05 11.18
N SER A 125 -15.22 1.47 12.18
CA SER A 125 -15.23 0.02 12.18
C SER A 125 -16.53 -0.61 12.53
N LEU A 126 -16.90 -1.56 11.69
CA LEU A 126 -17.86 -2.55 12.06
C LEU A 126 -17.24 -3.51 13.08
N PRO A 127 -17.95 -3.87 14.14
CA PRO A 127 -17.58 -5.01 14.97
C PRO A 127 -17.46 -6.25 14.09
N GLY A 128 -16.32 -6.94 14.13
CA GLY A 128 -16.14 -8.21 13.43
C GLY A 128 -15.41 -8.15 12.09
N GLY A 129 -14.86 -7.01 11.67
CA GLY A 129 -13.93 -6.95 10.54
C GLY A 129 -14.50 -7.40 9.22
N GLY A 130 -15.70 -6.96 8.88
CA GLY A 130 -16.28 -7.18 7.55
C GLY A 130 -15.35 -6.68 6.45
N ALA A 131 -15.41 -7.31 5.27
CA ALA A 131 -14.61 -6.90 4.14
C ALA A 131 -14.82 -5.41 3.86
N PRO A 132 -13.76 -4.61 3.69
CA PRO A 132 -13.89 -3.16 3.55
C PRO A 132 -14.81 -2.70 2.42
N GLY A 133 -14.99 -3.52 1.39
CA GLY A 133 -15.85 -3.21 0.25
C GLY A 133 -17.35 -3.25 0.52
N ASP A 134 -17.76 -3.92 1.58
CA ASP A 134 -19.18 -4.14 1.88
C ASP A 134 -19.65 -3.41 3.15
N LEU A 135 -18.87 -2.45 3.62
CA LEU A 135 -19.28 -1.64 4.77
C LEU A 135 -20.48 -0.77 4.39
N PRO A 136 -21.55 -0.78 5.19
CA PRO A 136 -22.66 0.16 5.00
C PRO A 136 -22.18 1.61 5.16
N GLU A 137 -22.86 2.54 4.50
CA GLU A 137 -22.52 3.96 4.54
C GLU A 137 -22.58 4.57 5.94
N ASP A 138 -23.29 3.93 6.85
CA ASP A 138 -23.43 4.34 8.25
C ASP A 138 -22.57 3.48 9.20
N ALA A 139 -21.52 2.81 8.69
CA ALA A 139 -20.65 1.97 9.51
C ALA A 139 -20.01 2.68 10.70
N ASP A 140 -19.82 3.99 10.63
CA ASP A 140 -19.36 4.85 11.72
C ASP A 140 -20.31 4.88 12.92
N LYS A 141 -21.59 4.61 12.73
CA LYS A 141 -22.59 4.53 13.79
C LYS A 141 -22.55 3.23 14.60
N HIS A 142 -21.82 2.25 14.11
CA HIS A 142 -21.74 0.91 14.73
C HIS A 142 -20.54 0.73 15.66
N TRP A 143 -19.69 1.75 15.80
CA TRP A 143 -18.61 1.69 16.77
C TRP A 143 -19.14 1.82 18.20
N SER A 144 -18.86 0.82 19.01
CA SER A 144 -19.39 0.74 20.39
C SER A 144 -18.37 1.15 21.46
N GLY A 145 -17.18 1.57 21.06
CA GLY A 145 -16.14 2.02 21.99
C GLY A 145 -16.41 3.42 22.55
N VAL A 146 -15.69 3.76 23.60
CA VAL A 146 -15.77 5.05 24.29
C VAL A 146 -14.58 5.92 23.88
N VAL A 147 -14.86 7.07 23.26
CA VAL A 147 -13.82 8.05 22.89
C VAL A 147 -13.10 8.55 24.15
N GLY A 148 -11.78 8.61 24.11
CA GLY A 148 -10.94 8.97 25.25
C GLY A 148 -10.64 7.81 26.21
N VAL A 149 -11.25 6.64 25.99
CA VAL A 149 -11.01 5.40 26.74
C VAL A 149 -10.52 4.29 25.81
N ASP A 150 -11.30 3.99 24.79
CA ASP A 150 -10.99 2.90 23.84
C ASP A 150 -10.25 3.39 22.60
N ALA A 151 -10.35 4.68 22.27
CA ALA A 151 -9.60 5.35 21.23
C ALA A 151 -9.57 6.87 21.48
N ARG A 152 -8.54 7.55 20.93
CA ARG A 152 -8.47 9.01 20.82
C ARG A 152 -8.34 9.39 19.36
N TRP A 153 -9.15 10.37 18.95
CA TRP A 153 -9.08 10.87 17.57
C TRP A 153 -8.08 12.01 17.48
N GLU A 154 -6.80 11.67 17.71
CA GLU A 154 -5.68 12.61 17.72
C GLU A 154 -4.53 12.03 16.91
N HIS A 155 -3.66 12.91 16.39
CA HIS A 155 -2.51 12.58 15.57
C HIS A 155 -2.86 11.75 14.31
N ASN A 156 -3.99 12.07 13.67
CA ASN A 156 -4.43 11.36 12.46
C ASN A 156 -3.48 11.57 11.27
N LEU A 157 -2.79 12.71 11.24
CA LEU A 157 -1.72 12.98 10.30
C LEU A 157 -0.57 13.68 11.05
N VAL A 158 0.63 13.12 10.96
CA VAL A 158 1.84 13.68 11.54
C VAL A 158 2.99 13.57 10.58
N VAL A 159 4.05 14.35 10.83
CA VAL A 159 5.33 14.22 10.14
C VAL A 159 6.41 13.85 11.15
N VAL A 160 7.20 12.84 10.81
CA VAL A 160 8.32 12.40 11.64
C VAL A 160 9.66 12.60 10.91
N ASP A 161 10.73 12.75 11.69
CA ASP A 161 12.09 12.81 11.16
C ASP A 161 12.74 11.42 11.01
N ALA A 162 13.99 11.40 10.59
CA ALA A 162 14.77 10.16 10.42
C ALA A 162 14.89 9.34 11.71
N SER A 163 14.82 9.97 12.88
CA SER A 163 14.87 9.32 14.18
C SER A 163 13.51 8.79 14.64
N GLY A 164 12.43 9.17 13.94
CA GLY A 164 11.05 8.83 14.28
C GLY A 164 10.38 9.81 15.25
N GLN A 165 11.00 10.95 15.56
CA GLN A 165 10.38 12.00 16.35
C GLN A 165 9.34 12.73 15.51
N ILE A 166 8.18 13.06 16.10
CA ILE A 166 7.19 13.94 15.49
C ILE A 166 7.78 15.34 15.44
N ILE A 167 7.89 15.91 14.22
CA ILE A 167 8.43 17.25 13.97
C ILE A 167 7.38 18.23 13.46
N GLU A 168 6.28 17.70 12.91
CA GLU A 168 5.11 18.49 12.52
C GLU A 168 3.85 17.77 12.99
N ASP A 169 3.04 18.51 13.72
CA ASP A 169 1.77 18.05 14.25
C ASP A 169 0.64 18.72 13.45
N TRP A 170 -0.19 17.86 12.85
CA TRP A 170 -1.34 18.30 12.07
C TRP A 170 -2.66 18.13 12.84
N THR A 171 -2.64 18.04 14.16
CA THR A 171 -3.83 17.80 15.00
C THR A 171 -4.92 18.84 14.84
N LYS A 172 -4.60 20.05 14.38
CA LYS A 172 -5.64 21.02 14.00
C LYS A 172 -6.62 20.51 12.95
N TRP A 173 -6.24 19.49 12.19
CA TRP A 173 -7.06 18.84 11.17
C TRP A 173 -7.73 17.56 11.65
N ASP A 174 -7.47 17.09 12.88
CA ASP A 174 -8.04 15.82 13.36
C ASP A 174 -9.57 15.83 13.30
N ASN A 175 -10.23 16.89 13.74
CA ASN A 175 -11.68 17.02 13.65
C ASN A 175 -12.20 17.23 12.21
N PHE A 176 -11.32 17.53 11.26
CA PHE A 176 -11.67 17.65 9.86
C PHE A 176 -11.72 16.29 9.18
N PHE A 177 -10.82 15.38 9.54
CA PHE A 177 -10.78 14.03 8.98
C PHE A 177 -11.84 13.12 9.62
N LYS A 178 -12.36 12.19 8.80
CA LYS A 178 -13.16 11.07 9.29
C LYS A 178 -12.38 9.76 9.29
N ARG A 179 -11.63 9.51 8.20
CA ARG A 179 -10.82 8.31 8.05
C ARG A 179 -9.73 8.52 7.00
N PRO A 180 -8.64 9.18 7.37
CA PRO A 180 -7.54 9.36 6.43
C PRO A 180 -7.00 8.00 6.00
N HIS A 181 -7.00 7.76 4.70
CA HIS A 181 -6.68 6.48 4.08
C HIS A 181 -5.30 6.47 3.43
N ALA A 182 -4.90 7.58 2.84
CA ALA A 182 -3.61 7.71 2.16
C ALA A 182 -3.10 9.15 2.23
N VAL A 183 -1.78 9.30 2.20
CA VAL A 183 -1.10 10.59 2.12
C VAL A 183 -0.04 10.56 1.03
N TYR A 184 0.08 11.66 0.27
CA TYR A 184 1.01 11.79 -0.85
C TYR A 184 1.53 13.20 -1.03
N ILE A 185 2.64 13.30 -1.73
CA ILE A 185 3.02 14.50 -2.50
C ILE A 185 3.11 14.08 -3.97
N ASN A 186 2.44 14.82 -4.86
CA ASN A 186 2.58 14.56 -6.28
C ASN A 186 4.04 14.81 -6.71
N PRO A 187 4.76 13.80 -7.27
CA PRO A 187 6.18 13.94 -7.61
C PRO A 187 6.45 14.99 -8.69
N TYR A 188 5.42 15.48 -9.36
CA TYR A 188 5.49 16.48 -10.43
C TYR A 188 4.99 17.86 -10.00
N ASP A 189 4.60 18.02 -8.73
CA ASP A 189 4.17 19.30 -8.15
C ASP A 189 5.35 20.03 -7.49
N ALA A 190 5.82 21.11 -8.09
CA ALA A 190 6.93 21.92 -7.55
C ALA A 190 6.59 22.59 -6.21
N GLU A 191 5.31 22.82 -5.92
CA GLU A 191 4.84 23.37 -4.64
C GLU A 191 4.81 22.33 -3.54
N LYS A 192 4.95 21.04 -3.89
CA LYS A 192 4.94 19.90 -2.95
C LYS A 192 3.70 19.85 -2.06
N ASN A 193 2.55 20.23 -2.59
CA ASN A 193 1.31 20.17 -1.85
C ASN A 193 1.03 18.74 -1.36
N VAL A 194 0.50 18.65 -0.15
CA VAL A 194 0.20 17.38 0.50
C VAL A 194 -1.22 16.95 0.17
N TRP A 195 -1.37 15.75 -0.37
CA TRP A 195 -2.65 15.17 -0.71
C TRP A 195 -3.05 14.13 0.31
N VAL A 196 -4.27 14.22 0.82
CA VAL A 196 -4.85 13.24 1.75
C VAL A 196 -6.14 12.71 1.15
N VAL A 197 -6.25 11.40 1.06
CA VAL A 197 -7.51 10.72 0.73
C VAL A 197 -8.21 10.40 2.04
N ASP A 198 -9.47 10.78 2.17
CA ASP A 198 -10.32 10.37 3.28
C ASP A 198 -11.53 9.61 2.73
N ASP A 199 -11.51 8.29 2.91
CA ASP A 199 -12.49 7.43 2.27
C ASP A 199 -13.91 7.57 2.88
N TYR A 200 -14.04 7.89 4.17
CA TYR A 200 -15.34 8.18 4.79
C TYR A 200 -15.84 9.61 4.58
N LYS A 201 -14.96 10.51 4.20
CA LYS A 201 -15.35 11.82 3.67
C LYS A 201 -15.74 11.76 2.22
N HIS A 202 -15.50 10.64 1.53
CA HIS A 202 -15.71 10.50 0.08
C HIS A 202 -15.01 11.57 -0.74
N ALA A 203 -13.84 12.03 -0.27
CA ALA A 203 -13.15 13.17 -0.84
C ALA A 203 -11.63 13.07 -0.72
N ILE A 204 -10.97 13.90 -1.53
CA ILE A 204 -9.53 14.05 -1.59
C ILE A 204 -9.20 15.51 -1.29
N PHE A 205 -8.26 15.73 -0.40
CA PHE A 205 -7.90 17.06 0.09
C PHE A 205 -6.45 17.39 -0.27
N LYS A 206 -6.24 18.56 -0.83
CA LYS A 206 -4.92 19.12 -1.13
C LYS A 206 -4.61 20.22 -0.14
N PHE A 207 -3.57 20.06 0.65
CA PHE A 207 -3.09 21.03 1.60
C PHE A 207 -1.81 21.70 1.10
N SER A 208 -1.53 22.93 1.56
CA SER A 208 -0.21 23.53 1.38
C SER A 208 0.88 22.65 2.00
N HIS A 209 2.10 22.71 1.48
CA HIS A 209 3.23 21.89 1.94
C HIS A 209 3.47 21.98 3.45
N ASP A 210 3.27 23.16 4.03
CA ASP A 210 3.39 23.40 5.48
C ASP A 210 2.13 23.02 6.29
N GLY A 211 1.13 22.39 5.65
CA GLY A 211 -0.11 21.96 6.27
C GLY A 211 -1.04 23.04 6.79
N LYS A 212 -0.74 24.33 6.56
CA LYS A 212 -1.53 25.42 7.17
C LYS A 212 -2.84 25.69 6.46
N THR A 213 -2.93 25.42 5.17
CA THR A 213 -4.06 25.80 4.32
C THR A 213 -4.61 24.61 3.56
N LEU A 214 -5.91 24.44 3.56
CA LEU A 214 -6.62 23.57 2.62
C LEU A 214 -6.70 24.31 1.29
N VAL A 215 -5.94 23.82 0.29
CA VAL A 215 -5.81 24.47 -1.04
C VAL A 215 -6.95 24.06 -1.96
N GLN A 216 -7.33 22.76 -1.92
CA GLN A 216 -8.35 22.22 -2.83
C GLN A 216 -9.03 21.01 -2.22
N THR A 217 -10.30 20.82 -2.59
CA THR A 217 -11.07 19.60 -2.35
C THR A 217 -11.54 19.04 -3.67
N ILE A 218 -11.35 17.73 -3.89
CA ILE A 218 -11.89 16.98 -5.02
C ILE A 218 -12.86 15.94 -4.47
N GLY A 219 -14.05 15.89 -5.03
CA GLY A 219 -15.20 15.21 -4.46
C GLY A 219 -16.08 16.14 -3.64
N THR A 220 -17.25 15.68 -3.27
CA THR A 220 -18.20 16.40 -2.38
C THR A 220 -18.16 15.72 -1.01
N PRO A 221 -17.53 16.34 0.00
CA PRO A 221 -17.37 15.71 1.31
C PRO A 221 -18.70 15.25 1.89
N ASP A 222 -18.68 14.06 2.50
CA ASP A 222 -19.81 13.43 3.17
C ASP A 222 -20.99 13.06 2.22
N GLN A 223 -20.76 13.07 0.89
CA GLN A 223 -21.75 12.67 -0.09
C GLN A 223 -21.19 11.58 -1.01
N THR A 224 -21.92 10.47 -1.12
CA THR A 224 -21.53 9.35 -1.99
C THR A 224 -22.06 9.54 -3.40
N GLY A 225 -21.33 9.01 -4.36
CA GLY A 225 -21.75 8.98 -5.77
C GLY A 225 -20.65 8.45 -6.69
N ALA A 226 -20.93 8.44 -7.97
CA ALA A 226 -20.01 7.95 -9.00
C ALA A 226 -20.02 8.85 -10.26
N ASP A 227 -20.21 10.13 -10.07
CA ASP A 227 -20.19 11.14 -11.14
C ASP A 227 -18.89 11.97 -11.14
N ALA A 228 -18.91 13.12 -11.81
CA ALA A 228 -17.76 14.00 -11.91
C ALA A 228 -17.36 14.70 -10.60
N THR A 229 -18.25 14.72 -9.61
CA THR A 229 -18.12 15.49 -8.37
C THR A 229 -18.25 14.66 -7.11
N HIS A 230 -18.53 13.38 -7.23
CA HIS A 230 -18.71 12.48 -6.09
C HIS A 230 -17.86 11.22 -6.23
N PHE A 231 -17.39 10.72 -5.11
CA PHE A 231 -16.76 9.40 -4.96
C PHE A 231 -17.59 8.50 -4.05
N ASN A 232 -17.26 7.22 -4.07
CA ASN A 232 -17.82 6.27 -3.10
C ASN A 232 -16.68 5.49 -2.42
N ARG A 233 -16.07 6.13 -1.42
CA ARG A 233 -14.94 5.65 -0.65
C ARG A 233 -13.66 5.48 -1.50
N PRO A 234 -13.06 6.58 -1.99
CA PRO A 234 -11.80 6.56 -2.73
C PRO A 234 -10.66 6.04 -1.84
N THR A 235 -9.68 5.38 -2.44
CA THR A 235 -8.59 4.71 -1.73
C THR A 235 -7.23 5.35 -1.99
N PHE A 236 -6.69 5.23 -3.18
CA PHE A 236 -5.33 5.65 -3.52
C PHE A 236 -5.28 6.51 -4.77
N LEU A 237 -4.15 7.20 -4.94
CA LEU A 237 -3.88 8.12 -6.04
C LEU A 237 -2.59 7.74 -6.77
N THR A 238 -2.53 8.11 -8.04
CA THR A 238 -1.29 8.13 -8.81
C THR A 238 -1.32 9.24 -9.85
N TRP A 239 -0.14 9.64 -10.34
CA TRP A 239 0.01 10.76 -11.28
C TRP A 239 0.88 10.40 -12.47
N LEU A 240 0.60 11.01 -13.62
CA LEU A 240 1.50 11.08 -14.76
C LEU A 240 2.38 12.34 -14.70
N PRO A 241 3.45 12.42 -15.52
CA PRO A 241 4.39 13.56 -15.52
C PRO A 241 3.79 14.94 -15.76
N ASP A 242 2.66 15.02 -16.42
CA ASP A 242 1.90 16.25 -16.63
C ASP A 242 0.99 16.62 -15.45
N SER A 243 1.10 15.88 -14.36
CA SER A 243 0.24 15.95 -13.17
C SER A 243 -1.23 15.53 -13.41
N THR A 244 -1.53 14.84 -14.50
CA THR A 244 -2.80 14.12 -14.64
C THR A 244 -2.91 13.10 -13.51
N MET A 245 -4.01 13.14 -12.77
CA MET A 245 -4.25 12.30 -11.59
C MET A 245 -5.27 11.20 -11.88
N PHE A 246 -5.00 10.02 -11.35
CA PHE A 246 -5.94 8.90 -11.31
C PHE A 246 -6.29 8.56 -9.87
N VAL A 247 -7.57 8.34 -9.64
CA VAL A 247 -8.15 8.00 -8.34
C VAL A 247 -8.74 6.60 -8.41
N ALA A 248 -8.29 5.71 -7.55
CA ALA A 248 -8.97 4.46 -7.28
C ALA A 248 -10.22 4.76 -6.43
N ASP A 249 -11.38 4.87 -7.07
CA ASP A 249 -12.66 5.10 -6.38
C ASP A 249 -13.25 3.75 -5.99
N GLY A 250 -12.75 3.25 -4.89
CA GLY A 250 -12.76 1.85 -4.55
C GLY A 250 -13.66 1.42 -3.48
N TYR A 251 -13.47 1.07 -2.28
CA TYR A 251 -14.28 0.26 -1.38
C TYR A 251 -15.75 0.02 -1.83
N ASN A 252 -16.56 1.06 -1.94
CA ASN A 252 -17.95 0.95 -2.39
C ASN A 252 -18.13 1.40 -3.85
N GLY A 253 -17.21 2.21 -4.39
CA GLY A 253 -17.09 2.48 -5.81
C GLY A 253 -16.52 1.28 -6.58
N SER A 254 -16.50 1.39 -7.90
CA SER A 254 -15.98 0.30 -8.77
C SER A 254 -15.35 0.90 -10.02
N ARG A 255 -14.62 2.02 -9.86
CA ARG A 255 -14.09 2.76 -11.01
C ARG A 255 -12.72 3.37 -10.71
N VAL A 256 -12.04 3.72 -11.78
CA VAL A 256 -10.94 4.68 -11.77
C VAL A 256 -11.43 5.99 -12.34
N ALA A 257 -11.18 7.10 -11.67
CA ALA A 257 -11.52 8.44 -12.13
C ALA A 257 -10.26 9.25 -12.47
N LYS A 258 -10.25 9.91 -13.63
CA LYS A 258 -9.13 10.70 -14.17
C LYS A 258 -9.44 12.19 -14.04
N PHE A 259 -8.46 12.95 -13.55
CA PHE A 259 -8.54 14.40 -13.38
C PHE A 259 -7.34 15.07 -14.02
N ASP A 260 -7.50 16.30 -14.50
CA ASP A 260 -6.36 17.12 -14.92
C ASP A 260 -5.57 17.68 -13.71
N LYS A 261 -4.45 18.31 -13.98
CA LYS A 261 -3.57 18.93 -12.96
C LYS A 261 -4.27 19.99 -12.08
N ASN A 262 -5.40 20.52 -12.50
CA ASN A 262 -6.19 21.51 -11.77
C ASN A 262 -7.35 20.87 -10.98
N GLY A 263 -7.48 19.53 -11.02
CA GLY A 263 -8.55 18.78 -10.37
C GLY A 263 -9.86 18.78 -11.11
N LYS A 264 -9.88 19.13 -12.41
CA LYS A 264 -11.06 19.01 -13.25
C LYS A 264 -11.23 17.57 -13.70
N PHE A 265 -12.41 17.00 -13.47
CA PHE A 265 -12.78 15.66 -13.96
C PHE A 265 -12.66 15.58 -15.49
N LEU A 266 -12.03 14.53 -15.98
CA LEU A 266 -11.86 14.26 -17.40
C LEU A 266 -12.72 13.08 -17.87
N LEU A 267 -12.56 11.93 -17.23
CA LEU A 267 -13.30 10.70 -17.53
C LEU A 267 -13.21 9.72 -16.36
N ALA A 268 -14.00 8.66 -16.42
CA ALA A 268 -13.86 7.52 -15.53
C ALA A 268 -14.17 6.23 -16.29
N TRP A 269 -13.64 5.10 -15.79
CA TRP A 269 -13.96 3.77 -16.31
C TRP A 269 -14.08 2.78 -15.17
N GLY A 270 -14.84 1.74 -15.40
CA GLY A 270 -15.07 0.65 -14.48
C GLY A 270 -16.53 0.46 -14.12
N GLU A 271 -16.90 -0.77 -13.88
CA GLU A 271 -18.23 -1.20 -13.48
C GLU A 271 -18.16 -2.17 -12.31
N LYS A 272 -19.23 -2.32 -11.55
CA LYS A 272 -19.30 -3.28 -10.45
C LYS A 272 -19.26 -4.71 -10.97
N GLY A 273 -18.25 -5.47 -10.54
CA GLY A 273 -18.10 -6.90 -10.79
C GLY A 273 -18.58 -7.74 -9.63
N VAL A 274 -18.49 -9.05 -9.79
CA VAL A 274 -18.90 -10.06 -8.80
C VAL A 274 -17.66 -10.82 -8.30
N ALA A 275 -17.26 -10.54 -7.05
CA ALA A 275 -16.16 -11.28 -6.43
C ALA A 275 -16.57 -12.74 -6.09
N PRO A 276 -15.60 -13.66 -5.97
CA PRO A 276 -14.15 -13.45 -6.12
C PRO A 276 -13.62 -13.75 -7.53
N ASN A 277 -14.47 -14.09 -8.49
CA ASN A 277 -14.06 -14.67 -9.76
C ASN A 277 -14.50 -13.84 -10.98
N GLU A 278 -14.62 -12.54 -10.85
CA GLU A 278 -14.93 -11.66 -11.99
C GLU A 278 -13.71 -11.59 -12.94
N MET A 279 -13.90 -12.02 -14.17
CA MET A 279 -12.83 -12.05 -15.17
C MET A 279 -13.02 -11.04 -16.30
N ARG A 280 -14.20 -10.41 -16.40
CA ARG A 280 -14.45 -9.41 -17.46
C ARG A 280 -13.57 -8.18 -17.25
N PRO A 281 -12.87 -7.70 -18.30
CA PRO A 281 -12.11 -6.46 -18.22
C PRO A 281 -12.97 -5.26 -17.84
N GLY A 282 -12.45 -4.39 -16.96
CA GLY A 282 -13.14 -3.19 -16.52
C GLY A 282 -14.24 -3.42 -15.48
N TYR A 283 -14.51 -4.66 -15.09
CA TYR A 283 -15.40 -4.97 -13.97
C TYR A 283 -14.58 -5.14 -12.69
N PHE A 284 -14.94 -4.45 -11.62
CA PHE A 284 -14.17 -4.39 -10.38
C PHE A 284 -14.99 -4.79 -9.16
N ASN A 285 -14.28 -5.33 -8.17
CA ASN A 285 -14.80 -5.45 -6.82
C ASN A 285 -13.69 -5.04 -5.83
N VAL A 286 -13.88 -3.90 -5.19
CA VAL A 286 -12.87 -3.20 -4.38
C VAL A 286 -11.66 -2.76 -5.22
N VAL A 287 -11.81 -1.67 -5.95
CA VAL A 287 -10.70 -0.93 -6.57
C VAL A 287 -9.85 -0.34 -5.46
N HIS A 288 -8.57 -0.76 -5.32
CA HIS A 288 -7.79 -0.37 -4.17
C HIS A 288 -6.46 0.30 -4.55
N GLY A 289 -5.37 -0.44 -4.65
CA GLY A 289 -4.08 0.10 -5.07
C GLY A 289 -4.08 0.54 -6.53
N ILE A 290 -3.37 1.62 -6.83
CA ILE A 290 -3.22 2.14 -8.19
C ILE A 290 -1.81 2.70 -8.39
N ALA A 291 -1.22 2.44 -9.56
CA ALA A 291 0.06 3.02 -9.95
C ALA A 291 0.05 3.33 -11.45
N ALA A 292 0.82 4.32 -11.88
CA ALA A 292 0.97 4.67 -13.29
C ALA A 292 2.44 4.60 -13.71
N ASP A 293 2.70 4.06 -14.90
CA ASP A 293 4.02 4.11 -15.51
C ASP A 293 4.21 5.47 -16.20
N PRO A 294 5.20 6.27 -15.82
CA PRO A 294 5.40 7.62 -16.36
C PRO A 294 5.84 7.65 -17.82
N VAL A 295 6.22 6.52 -18.39
CA VAL A 295 6.74 6.41 -19.76
C VAL A 295 5.70 5.89 -20.74
N THR A 296 5.02 4.79 -20.38
CA THR A 296 4.02 4.17 -21.25
C THR A 296 2.61 4.68 -20.99
N HIS A 297 2.41 5.44 -19.90
CA HIS A 297 1.13 5.92 -19.39
C HIS A 297 0.13 4.79 -19.09
N ARG A 298 0.63 3.58 -18.87
CA ARG A 298 -0.20 2.47 -18.39
C ARG A 298 -0.60 2.71 -16.94
N VAL A 299 -1.85 2.38 -16.62
CA VAL A 299 -2.42 2.48 -15.28
C VAL A 299 -2.69 1.08 -14.77
N TYR A 300 -2.03 0.71 -13.67
CA TYR A 300 -2.14 -0.58 -12.99
C TYR A 300 -3.11 -0.42 -11.83
N VAL A 301 -4.15 -1.24 -11.79
CA VAL A 301 -5.26 -1.11 -10.85
C VAL A 301 -5.50 -2.42 -10.13
N VAL A 302 -5.41 -2.40 -8.82
CA VAL A 302 -5.75 -3.56 -7.99
C VAL A 302 -7.27 -3.75 -7.95
N ASP A 303 -7.72 -4.87 -8.42
CA ASP A 303 -9.07 -5.38 -8.26
C ASP A 303 -9.06 -6.41 -7.12
N ARG A 304 -9.07 -5.88 -5.87
CA ARG A 304 -8.63 -6.60 -4.68
C ARG A 304 -9.45 -7.86 -4.40
N SER A 305 -10.78 -7.75 -4.40
CA SER A 305 -11.65 -8.88 -4.11
C SER A 305 -11.75 -9.89 -5.25
N ASN A 306 -11.27 -9.55 -6.44
CA ASN A 306 -11.15 -10.46 -7.58
C ASN A 306 -9.73 -11.04 -7.75
N HIS A 307 -8.82 -10.76 -6.79
CA HIS A 307 -7.46 -11.30 -6.77
C HIS A 307 -6.72 -11.10 -8.09
N ARG A 308 -6.73 -9.86 -8.63
CA ARG A 308 -6.02 -9.53 -9.87
C ARG A 308 -5.56 -8.07 -9.90
N ILE A 309 -4.61 -7.80 -10.77
CA ILE A 309 -4.25 -6.45 -11.21
C ILE A 309 -4.74 -6.30 -12.64
N GLN A 310 -5.50 -5.27 -12.94
CA GLN A 310 -5.90 -4.91 -14.30
C GLN A 310 -5.06 -3.77 -14.82
N VAL A 311 -4.67 -3.81 -16.08
CA VAL A 311 -3.83 -2.82 -16.75
C VAL A 311 -4.64 -2.10 -17.82
N PHE A 312 -4.62 -0.78 -17.80
CA PHE A 312 -5.31 0.08 -18.76
C PHE A 312 -4.33 1.09 -19.35
N ASP A 313 -4.67 1.65 -20.51
CA ASP A 313 -4.05 2.91 -20.92
C ASP A 313 -4.62 4.09 -20.11
N GLU A 314 -4.04 5.26 -20.27
CA GLU A 314 -4.46 6.46 -19.54
C GLU A 314 -5.90 6.95 -19.86
N ASN A 315 -6.56 6.38 -20.86
CA ASN A 315 -7.94 6.67 -21.26
C ASN A 315 -8.94 5.57 -20.89
N GLY A 316 -8.49 4.60 -20.10
CA GLY A 316 -9.32 3.51 -19.59
C GLY A 316 -9.54 2.36 -20.58
N LYS A 317 -8.80 2.32 -21.70
CA LYS A 317 -8.82 1.16 -22.59
C LYS A 317 -8.05 0.01 -21.94
N PHE A 318 -8.70 -1.12 -21.80
CA PHE A 318 -8.08 -2.35 -21.27
C PHE A 318 -6.88 -2.79 -22.12
N VAL A 319 -5.79 -3.13 -21.43
CA VAL A 319 -4.54 -3.62 -22.02
C VAL A 319 -4.30 -5.07 -21.64
N ASP A 320 -4.35 -5.37 -20.32
CA ASP A 320 -4.01 -6.68 -19.79
C ASP A 320 -4.61 -6.89 -18.40
N GLN A 321 -4.55 -8.13 -17.88
CA GLN A 321 -4.86 -8.41 -16.48
C GLN A 321 -3.98 -9.56 -15.97
N TRP A 322 -3.53 -9.43 -14.72
CA TRP A 322 -2.66 -10.40 -14.05
C TRP A 322 -3.42 -11.08 -12.92
N PRO A 323 -3.83 -12.34 -13.09
CA PRO A 323 -4.44 -13.08 -11.99
C PRO A 323 -3.40 -13.29 -10.88
N LEU A 324 -3.80 -13.05 -9.65
CA LEU A 324 -3.01 -13.30 -8.47
C LEU A 324 -3.42 -14.63 -7.83
N ASP A 325 -2.61 -15.12 -6.91
CA ASP A 325 -2.99 -16.29 -6.11
C ASP A 325 -4.29 -16.01 -5.32
N LYS A 326 -5.11 -17.04 -5.14
CA LYS A 326 -6.40 -16.92 -4.42
C LYS A 326 -6.27 -16.44 -2.97
N TYR A 327 -5.08 -16.56 -2.39
CA TYR A 327 -4.78 -16.03 -1.06
C TYR A 327 -4.14 -14.65 -1.10
N SER A 328 -3.79 -14.14 -2.28
CA SER A 328 -3.24 -12.80 -2.44
C SER A 328 -4.31 -11.75 -2.19
N SER A 329 -3.94 -10.69 -1.49
CA SER A 329 -4.74 -9.49 -1.31
C SER A 329 -3.81 -8.29 -1.38
N VAL A 330 -3.53 -7.85 -2.59
CA VAL A 330 -2.71 -6.66 -2.78
C VAL A 330 -3.50 -5.43 -2.33
N ASN A 331 -2.93 -4.66 -1.40
CA ASN A 331 -3.51 -3.41 -0.93
C ASN A 331 -2.93 -2.20 -1.66
N PHE A 332 -1.64 -2.20 -1.95
CA PHE A 332 -0.94 -1.03 -2.46
C PHE A 332 -0.04 -1.38 -3.64
N LEU A 333 0.05 -0.45 -4.60
CA LEU A 333 0.99 -0.50 -5.70
C LEU A 333 1.92 0.72 -5.66
N TYR A 334 3.18 0.49 -5.95
CA TYR A 334 4.20 1.52 -6.03
C TYR A 334 5.02 1.36 -7.31
N MET A 335 5.02 2.39 -8.14
CA MET A 335 5.87 2.46 -9.33
C MET A 335 7.17 3.16 -8.98
N SER A 336 8.28 2.46 -9.07
CA SER A 336 9.60 3.03 -8.82
C SER A 336 10.16 3.80 -10.03
N ALA A 337 11.17 4.62 -9.81
CA ALA A 337 11.78 5.42 -10.87
C ALA A 337 12.48 4.57 -11.95
N ASP A 338 12.91 3.37 -11.62
CA ASP A 338 13.46 2.37 -12.53
C ASP A 338 12.39 1.50 -13.21
N ARG A 339 11.11 1.85 -12.98
CA ARG A 339 9.95 1.27 -13.62
C ARG A 339 9.68 -0.20 -13.27
N ASN A 340 9.99 -0.58 -12.05
CA ASN A 340 9.49 -1.82 -11.46
C ASN A 340 8.21 -1.53 -10.68
N LEU A 341 7.23 -2.43 -10.75
CA LEU A 341 6.00 -2.31 -10.00
C LEU A 341 6.10 -3.13 -8.71
N TRP A 342 6.03 -2.45 -7.58
CA TRP A 342 6.06 -3.07 -6.26
C TRP A 342 4.67 -3.13 -5.64
N ALA A 343 4.37 -4.22 -4.97
CA ALA A 343 3.08 -4.46 -4.35
C ALA A 343 3.22 -4.86 -2.87
N ALA A 344 2.30 -4.34 -2.05
CA ALA A 344 2.06 -4.85 -0.71
C ALA A 344 0.98 -5.93 -0.78
N ASP A 345 1.37 -7.19 -0.77
CA ASP A 345 0.46 -8.33 -0.69
C ASP A 345 0.17 -8.65 0.78
N ASP A 346 -0.94 -8.14 1.25
CA ASP A 346 -1.34 -8.16 2.64
C ASP A 346 -1.51 -9.58 3.20
N ARG A 347 -2.32 -10.41 2.56
CA ARG A 347 -2.61 -11.75 3.09
C ARG A 347 -1.42 -12.69 3.07
N ASN A 348 -0.55 -12.54 2.10
CA ASN A 348 0.69 -13.30 2.01
C ASN A 348 1.82 -12.67 2.83
N SER A 349 1.60 -11.47 3.38
CA SER A 349 2.62 -10.69 4.12
C SER A 349 3.91 -10.56 3.33
N LYS A 350 3.79 -10.23 2.03
CA LYS A 350 4.90 -10.11 1.10
C LYS A 350 4.96 -8.73 0.46
N ILE A 351 6.18 -8.24 0.30
CA ILE A 351 6.51 -7.18 -0.65
C ILE A 351 6.92 -7.89 -1.92
N VAL A 352 6.22 -7.60 -3.02
CA VAL A 352 6.40 -8.31 -4.29
C VAL A 352 6.83 -7.32 -5.37
N GLU A 353 7.85 -7.67 -6.13
CA GLU A 353 8.30 -6.97 -7.32
C GLU A 353 7.77 -7.65 -8.58
N TYR A 354 7.14 -6.88 -9.43
CA TYR A 354 6.70 -7.30 -10.77
C TYR A 354 7.44 -6.50 -11.84
N ASP A 355 7.72 -7.16 -12.97
CA ASP A 355 7.95 -6.41 -14.19
C ASP A 355 6.65 -5.80 -14.74
N LEU A 356 6.74 -5.02 -15.83
CA LEU A 356 5.57 -4.35 -16.39
C LEU A 356 4.66 -5.28 -17.24
N GLU A 357 5.02 -6.54 -17.35
CA GLU A 357 4.26 -7.62 -17.97
C GLU A 357 3.60 -8.57 -16.93
N GLY A 358 3.79 -8.29 -15.63
CA GLY A 358 3.15 -8.99 -14.53
C GLY A 358 3.88 -10.24 -14.02
N HIS A 359 5.13 -10.44 -14.41
CA HIS A 359 5.92 -11.55 -13.87
C HIS A 359 6.57 -11.15 -12.54
N VAL A 360 6.43 -12.01 -11.55
CA VAL A 360 7.11 -11.83 -10.26
C VAL A 360 8.62 -11.96 -10.45
N GLN A 361 9.35 -10.92 -10.09
CA GLN A 361 10.81 -10.87 -10.15
C GLN A 361 11.43 -11.22 -8.79
N TYR A 362 10.83 -10.72 -7.72
CA TYR A 362 11.30 -10.93 -6.36
C TYR A 362 10.16 -10.78 -5.35
N ALA A 363 10.26 -11.48 -4.22
CA ALA A 363 9.34 -11.32 -3.10
C ALA A 363 10.02 -11.60 -1.78
N TRP A 364 9.65 -10.86 -0.73
CA TRP A 364 10.15 -11.05 0.61
C TRP A 364 9.09 -10.66 1.65
N GLY A 365 9.32 -11.02 2.90
CA GLY A 365 8.43 -10.71 4.01
C GLY A 365 7.91 -11.97 4.70
N THR A 366 7.42 -11.82 5.91
CA THR A 366 6.78 -12.88 6.69
C THR A 366 5.73 -12.31 7.63
N LEU A 367 4.68 -13.08 7.85
CA LEU A 367 3.63 -12.72 8.81
C LEU A 367 4.18 -12.70 10.22
N ALA A 368 4.21 -11.53 10.85
CA ALA A 368 4.60 -11.40 12.24
C ALA A 368 4.26 -10.03 12.85
N ASP A 369 4.33 -9.95 14.17
CA ASP A 369 4.14 -8.73 14.96
C ASP A 369 5.45 -8.15 15.52
N TRP A 370 6.59 -8.86 15.41
CA TRP A 370 7.89 -8.31 15.80
C TRP A 370 8.44 -7.33 14.76
N PRO A 371 9.46 -6.51 15.12
CA PRO A 371 10.12 -5.61 14.17
C PRO A 371 10.70 -6.37 12.96
N GLY A 372 10.28 -5.98 11.76
CA GLY A 372 10.64 -6.66 10.50
C GLY A 372 9.62 -7.68 10.00
N GLY A 373 8.73 -8.19 10.86
CA GLY A 373 7.55 -8.93 10.40
C GLY A 373 6.51 -7.99 9.82
N LEU A 374 5.61 -8.51 8.99
CA LEU A 374 4.61 -7.75 8.26
C LEU A 374 3.21 -8.31 8.53
N PHE A 375 2.25 -7.42 8.81
CA PHE A 375 0.86 -7.82 8.93
C PHE A 375 -0.09 -6.69 8.54
N ASN A 376 -0.99 -6.98 7.61
CA ASN A 376 -1.98 -6.07 7.06
C ASN A 376 -1.34 -4.75 6.57
N MET A 377 -0.38 -4.92 5.67
CA MET A 377 0.31 -3.81 5.03
C MET A 377 -0.64 -3.02 4.15
N HIS A 378 -0.55 -1.69 4.24
CA HIS A 378 -1.50 -0.83 3.54
C HIS A 378 -0.85 0.28 2.71
N GLY A 379 0.34 0.72 3.06
CA GLY A 379 1.09 1.74 2.33
C GLY A 379 2.57 1.47 2.33
N LEU A 380 3.25 1.84 1.25
CA LEU A 380 4.69 1.73 1.07
C LEU A 380 5.28 3.08 0.66
N SER A 381 6.50 3.36 1.10
CA SER A 381 7.26 4.50 0.61
C SER A 381 8.76 4.23 0.66
N VAL A 382 9.53 4.96 -0.15
CA VAL A 382 11.00 4.88 -0.18
C VAL A 382 11.55 6.29 -0.18
N ASP A 383 12.64 6.55 0.55
CA ASP A 383 13.32 7.83 0.52
C ASP A 383 14.54 7.83 -0.42
N GLN A 384 15.23 8.98 -0.51
CA GLN A 384 16.39 9.15 -1.39
C GLN A 384 17.61 8.32 -0.98
N GLU A 385 17.69 7.90 0.28
CA GLU A 385 18.75 7.03 0.80
C GLU A 385 18.45 5.55 0.54
N GLY A 386 17.21 5.24 0.09
CA GLY A 386 16.74 3.88 -0.14
C GLY A 386 16.19 3.22 1.12
N ASN A 387 15.95 3.96 2.19
CA ASN A 387 15.18 3.43 3.31
C ASN A 387 13.76 3.15 2.84
N PHE A 388 13.23 2.01 3.23
CA PHE A 388 11.91 1.53 2.89
C PHE A 388 10.98 1.66 4.11
N TYR A 389 9.77 2.11 3.88
CA TYR A 389 8.78 2.37 4.92
C TYR A 389 7.48 1.65 4.63
N VAL A 390 6.86 1.10 5.67
CA VAL A 390 5.59 0.35 5.59
C VAL A 390 4.59 0.88 6.60
N ALA A 391 3.38 1.12 6.14
CA ALA A 391 2.22 1.36 6.98
C ALA A 391 1.48 0.04 7.22
N GLU A 392 1.16 -0.28 8.47
CA GLU A 392 0.48 -1.51 8.85
C GLU A 392 -0.79 -1.20 9.66
N VAL A 393 -1.91 -1.53 9.07
CA VAL A 393 -3.23 -1.39 9.71
C VAL A 393 -3.38 -2.40 10.85
N GLY A 394 -3.10 -3.67 10.58
CA GLY A 394 -3.32 -4.75 11.52
C GLY A 394 -2.43 -4.69 12.76
N ASN A 395 -1.14 -4.42 12.58
CA ASN A 395 -0.21 -4.26 13.70
C ASN A 395 -0.33 -2.89 14.40
N GLY A 396 -1.01 -1.91 13.79
CA GLY A 396 -1.12 -0.57 14.35
C GLY A 396 0.23 0.10 14.51
N ARG A 397 1.00 0.18 13.41
CA ARG A 397 2.34 0.79 13.41
C ARG A 397 2.77 1.20 12.01
N ALA A 398 3.76 2.07 11.94
CA ALA A 398 4.65 2.20 10.81
C ALA A 398 5.97 1.51 11.10
N GLN A 399 6.69 1.07 10.07
CA GLN A 399 8.04 0.54 10.21
C GLN A 399 8.98 1.22 9.22
N LYS A 400 10.25 1.39 9.64
CA LYS A 400 11.38 1.80 8.81
C LYS A 400 12.32 0.62 8.62
N PHE A 401 12.73 0.40 7.39
CA PHE A 401 13.71 -0.61 7.00
C PHE A 401 14.89 0.09 6.34
N ARG A 402 16.09 -0.17 6.82
CA ARG A 402 17.33 0.36 6.28
C ARG A 402 18.01 -0.69 5.40
N PRO A 403 18.56 -0.31 4.23
CA PRO A 403 19.35 -1.25 3.41
C PRO A 403 20.47 -1.87 4.22
N ARG A 404 20.66 -3.18 4.12
CA ARG A 404 21.78 -3.87 4.76
C ARG A 404 23.10 -3.46 4.11
N GLN A 405 24.17 -3.41 4.90
CA GLN A 405 25.49 -3.10 4.37
C GLN A 405 25.92 -4.15 3.33
N GLY A 406 26.38 -3.70 2.18
CA GLY A 406 26.85 -4.57 1.09
C GLY A 406 25.76 -5.33 0.34
N VAL A 407 24.49 -5.00 0.57
CA VAL A 407 23.39 -5.62 -0.15
C VAL A 407 23.45 -5.30 -1.66
N ASN A 408 22.95 -6.24 -2.46
CA ASN A 408 22.75 -5.98 -3.88
C ASN A 408 21.64 -4.95 -4.07
N SER A 409 22.00 -3.76 -4.58
CA SER A 409 21.05 -2.66 -4.79
C SER A 409 19.90 -3.00 -5.75
N ALA A 410 20.07 -3.99 -6.62
CA ALA A 410 19.02 -4.45 -7.53
C ALA A 410 17.87 -5.20 -6.83
N LEU A 411 18.01 -5.52 -5.54
CA LEU A 411 16.98 -6.16 -4.74
C LEU A 411 16.25 -5.16 -3.83
N LEU A 412 16.73 -3.92 -3.76
CA LEU A 412 16.06 -2.86 -3.00
C LEU A 412 14.79 -2.43 -3.74
N VAL A 413 13.77 -2.08 -2.99
CA VAL A 413 12.61 -1.36 -3.55
C VAL A 413 13.13 -0.10 -4.20
N GLY A 414 12.82 0.08 -5.49
CA GLY A 414 13.38 1.17 -6.28
C GLY A 414 12.98 2.54 -5.74
N LYS A 415 13.85 3.52 -5.93
CA LYS A 415 13.62 4.90 -5.46
C LYS A 415 12.41 5.53 -6.14
N PRO A 416 11.72 6.46 -5.49
CA PRO A 416 10.60 7.17 -6.10
C PRO A 416 11.05 8.18 -7.15
N VAL A 417 10.10 8.57 -7.99
CA VAL A 417 10.28 9.67 -8.94
C VAL A 417 10.17 11.00 -8.19
N TYR A 418 11.20 11.83 -8.28
CA TYR A 418 11.22 13.19 -7.72
C TYR A 418 11.44 14.24 -8.83
N ALA A 419 10.65 14.15 -9.90
CA ALA A 419 10.91 14.94 -11.11
C ALA A 419 10.84 16.46 -10.90
N ALA A 420 9.91 16.93 -10.08
CA ALA A 420 9.73 18.36 -9.80
C ALA A 420 10.66 18.90 -8.69
N TRP A 421 11.43 18.04 -8.02
CA TRP A 421 12.20 18.40 -6.83
C TRP A 421 13.71 18.40 -7.06
N LYS A 422 14.12 18.44 -8.31
CA LYS A 422 15.53 18.50 -8.73
C LYS A 422 16.10 19.91 -8.62
#